data_1af7dfd6fdfadbbf9a55a7fee70f4e6e
#
_entry.id   1af7dfd6fdfadbbf9a55a7fee70f4e6e
#
_cell.length_a   1.000
_cell.length_b   1.000
_cell.length_c   1.000
_cell.angle_alpha   90.00
_cell.angle_beta   90.00
_cell.angle_gamma   90.00
#
_symmetry.space_group_name_H-M   'P 1'
#
loop_
_entity.id
_entity.type
_entity.pdbx_description
1 polymer ?
#
loop_
_entity_poly.entity_id
_entity_poly.type
_entity_poly.pdbx_seq_one_letter_code
_entity_poly.pdbx_strand_id
1 'polypeptide(L)'
;MRIPVVEDEFLIAEQLSRDISNLGDTVIGPFSDIGDAMCSLTSADADAAILDVRLGAQTSFCIADQLSLQEVPFVFLTGYTARDVPDRFSQTVIHAKPSPTRSLLLQLHAQRLRFGDADGVQEVMVDMLSYVRLVASDAAAAERLVERVMLQAIRAIEGDAVTGTLRGRMIALMDHEIARNLPRHFH
;
A
#
# COMPACT_ATOMS: atom_id res chain seq x y z
N MET A 1 3.33 1.36 7.20
CA MET A 1 2.66 0.03 7.11
C MET A 1 3.63 -1.07 7.51
N ARG A 2 3.08 -2.20 7.97
CA ARG A 2 3.81 -3.46 8.21
C ARG A 2 3.57 -4.36 6.99
N ILE A 3 4.63 -4.64 6.23
CA ILE A 3 4.54 -5.24 4.89
C ILE A 3 5.31 -6.57 4.86
N PRO A 4 4.64 -7.73 4.87
CA PRO A 4 5.22 -9.00 4.48
C PRO A 4 5.76 -8.95 3.05
N VAL A 5 7.01 -9.38 2.89
CA VAL A 5 7.66 -9.55 1.59
C VAL A 5 7.89 -11.04 1.39
N VAL A 6 7.33 -11.59 0.32
CA VAL A 6 7.46 -13.01 -0.04
C VAL A 6 8.17 -13.10 -1.38
N GLU A 7 9.45 -13.50 -1.35
CA GLU A 7 10.37 -13.45 -2.48
C GLU A 7 11.53 -14.44 -2.24
N ASP A 8 11.78 -15.38 -3.14
CA ASP A 8 12.84 -16.38 -3.01
C ASP A 8 14.18 -15.92 -3.61
N GLU A 9 14.20 -14.90 -4.45
CA GLU A 9 15.43 -14.30 -4.94
C GLU A 9 16.05 -13.36 -3.90
N PHE A 10 17.08 -13.82 -3.21
CA PHE A 10 17.72 -13.10 -2.10
C PHE A 10 18.05 -11.63 -2.40
N LEU A 11 18.59 -11.33 -3.59
CA LEU A 11 18.98 -9.96 -3.94
C LEU A 11 17.77 -9.04 -4.09
N ILE A 12 16.67 -9.55 -4.63
CA ILE A 12 15.43 -8.80 -4.80
C ILE A 12 14.79 -8.58 -3.43
N ALA A 13 14.69 -9.63 -2.61
CA ALA A 13 14.16 -9.57 -1.25
C ALA A 13 14.92 -8.56 -0.37
N GLU A 14 16.26 -8.56 -0.44
CA GLU A 14 17.10 -7.60 0.30
C GLU A 14 16.90 -6.17 -0.20
N GLN A 15 16.85 -5.97 -1.52
CA GLN A 15 16.62 -4.65 -2.10
C GLN A 15 15.24 -4.09 -1.71
N LEU A 16 14.18 -4.89 -1.83
CA LEU A 16 12.83 -4.53 -1.40
C LEU A 16 12.82 -4.14 0.07
N SER A 17 13.42 -4.97 0.94
CA SER A 17 13.45 -4.74 2.39
C SER A 17 14.14 -3.43 2.75
N ARG A 18 15.25 -3.14 2.10
CA ARG A 18 16.02 -1.91 2.29
C ARG A 18 15.23 -0.68 1.82
N ASP A 19 14.64 -0.75 0.62
CA ASP A 19 13.89 0.35 0.04
C ASP A 19 12.61 0.64 0.83
N ILE A 20 11.85 -0.39 1.23
CA ILE A 20 10.65 -0.26 2.06
C ILE A 20 11.00 0.46 3.37
N SER A 21 12.06 0.02 4.06
CA SER A 21 12.51 0.62 5.32
C SER A 21 12.95 2.08 5.14
N ASN A 22 13.67 2.39 4.05
CA ASN A 22 14.10 3.75 3.73
C ASN A 22 12.92 4.69 3.41
N LEU A 23 11.81 4.14 2.92
CA LEU A 23 10.59 4.89 2.63
C LEU A 23 9.65 5.01 3.85
N GLY A 24 10.04 4.43 5.00
CA GLY A 24 9.37 4.62 6.29
C GLY A 24 8.35 3.53 6.64
N ASP A 25 8.28 2.46 5.87
CA ASP A 25 7.46 1.29 6.18
C ASP A 25 8.29 0.20 6.89
N THR A 26 7.63 -0.79 7.48
CA THR A 26 8.26 -1.89 8.22
C THR A 26 8.11 -3.19 7.46
N VAL A 27 9.21 -3.87 7.19
CA VAL A 27 9.20 -5.19 6.55
C VAL A 27 8.92 -6.30 7.57
N ILE A 28 8.09 -7.25 7.20
CA ILE A 28 7.92 -8.55 7.87
C ILE A 28 8.54 -9.62 6.97
N GLY A 29 9.49 -10.38 7.47
CA GLY A 29 10.31 -11.29 6.68
C GLY A 29 11.62 -10.63 6.25
N PRO A 30 12.08 -10.75 5.00
CA PRO A 30 11.44 -11.42 3.86
C PRO A 30 11.35 -12.94 3.99
N PHE A 31 10.35 -13.54 3.35
CA PHE A 31 10.11 -14.99 3.35
C PHE A 31 10.45 -15.59 2.00
N SER A 32 11.25 -16.64 1.98
CA SER A 32 11.63 -17.35 0.76
C SER A 32 10.78 -18.59 0.47
N ASP A 33 9.92 -18.98 1.40
CA ASP A 33 8.99 -20.09 1.24
C ASP A 33 7.58 -19.77 1.77
N ILE A 34 6.61 -20.56 1.32
CA ILE A 34 5.19 -20.38 1.61
C ILE A 34 4.87 -20.71 3.08
N GLY A 35 5.53 -21.71 3.65
CA GLY A 35 5.22 -22.18 5.00
C GLY A 35 5.53 -21.12 6.05
N ASP A 36 6.72 -20.53 5.99
CA ASP A 36 7.15 -19.46 6.89
C ASP A 36 6.29 -18.20 6.73
N ALA A 37 5.97 -17.86 5.46
CA ALA A 37 5.10 -16.74 5.17
C ALA A 37 3.69 -16.94 5.77
N MET A 38 3.07 -18.10 5.57
CA MET A 38 1.75 -18.43 6.11
C MET A 38 1.73 -18.44 7.63
N CYS A 39 2.75 -19.02 8.27
CA CYS A 39 2.89 -18.99 9.74
C CYS A 39 2.97 -17.57 10.27
N SER A 40 3.72 -16.69 9.60
CA SER A 40 3.84 -15.29 10.01
C SER A 40 2.52 -14.54 9.84
N LEU A 41 1.80 -14.72 8.73
CA LEU A 41 0.53 -14.05 8.46
C LEU A 41 -0.59 -14.43 9.42
N THR A 42 -0.54 -15.61 10.04
CA THR A 42 -1.51 -15.99 11.08
C THR A 42 -1.26 -15.31 12.43
N SER A 43 -0.07 -14.80 12.66
CA SER A 43 0.36 -14.21 13.95
C SER A 43 0.66 -12.72 13.89
N ALA A 44 0.86 -12.17 12.71
CA ALA A 44 1.26 -10.78 12.50
C ALA A 44 0.14 -9.97 11.84
N ASP A 45 -0.16 -8.79 12.42
CA ASP A 45 -1.03 -7.80 11.77
C ASP A 45 -0.27 -7.22 10.57
N ALA A 46 -0.58 -7.70 9.38
CA ALA A 46 -0.09 -7.16 8.13
C ALA A 46 -1.01 -6.05 7.63
N ASP A 47 -0.43 -4.93 7.26
CA ASP A 47 -1.19 -3.80 6.69
C ASP A 47 -1.34 -3.90 5.17
N ALA A 48 -0.38 -4.55 4.52
CA ALA A 48 -0.32 -4.81 3.08
C ALA A 48 0.71 -5.90 2.81
N ALA A 49 0.82 -6.44 1.58
CA ALA A 49 1.86 -7.42 1.25
C ALA A 49 2.41 -7.25 -0.17
N ILE A 50 3.66 -7.72 -0.36
CA ILE A 50 4.30 -7.85 -1.68
C ILE A 50 4.62 -9.32 -1.88
N LEU A 51 4.09 -9.91 -2.95
CA LEU A 51 4.19 -11.34 -3.23
C LEU A 51 4.85 -11.57 -4.59
N ASP A 52 5.97 -12.30 -4.64
CA ASP A 52 6.32 -12.94 -5.91
C ASP A 52 5.27 -14.02 -6.23
N VAL A 53 4.89 -14.13 -7.49
CA VAL A 53 3.97 -15.16 -7.95
C VAL A 53 4.58 -16.55 -7.81
N ARG A 54 5.89 -16.68 -8.04
CA ARG A 54 6.59 -17.97 -7.98
C ARG A 54 7.69 -17.98 -6.93
N LEU A 55 7.67 -19.03 -6.12
CA LEU A 55 8.66 -19.32 -5.10
C LEU A 55 9.21 -20.72 -5.38
N GLY A 56 10.29 -20.79 -6.18
CA GLY A 56 10.80 -22.04 -6.72
C GLY A 56 9.77 -22.79 -7.57
N ALA A 57 9.36 -23.99 -7.11
CA ALA A 57 8.35 -24.80 -7.79
C ALA A 57 6.90 -24.50 -7.37
N GLN A 58 6.71 -23.64 -6.39
CA GLN A 58 5.39 -23.33 -5.80
C GLN A 58 4.91 -21.94 -6.25
N THR A 59 3.65 -21.63 -5.96
CA THR A 59 3.07 -20.30 -6.20
C THR A 59 2.54 -19.72 -4.90
N SER A 60 2.62 -18.39 -4.78
CA SER A 60 2.14 -17.66 -3.60
C SER A 60 0.62 -17.46 -3.55
N PHE A 61 -0.14 -18.13 -4.42
CA PHE A 61 -1.60 -17.93 -4.52
C PHE A 61 -2.36 -18.30 -3.25
N CYS A 62 -1.91 -19.29 -2.47
CA CYS A 62 -2.54 -19.60 -1.18
C CYS A 62 -2.35 -18.46 -0.16
N ILE A 63 -1.21 -17.76 -0.19
CA ILE A 63 -0.97 -16.55 0.61
C ILE A 63 -1.90 -15.43 0.16
N ALA A 64 -2.01 -15.23 -1.16
CA ALA A 64 -2.91 -14.23 -1.74
C ALA A 64 -4.39 -14.50 -1.40
N ASP A 65 -4.83 -15.76 -1.43
CA ASP A 65 -6.17 -16.16 -0.99
C ASP A 65 -6.41 -15.83 0.48
N GLN A 66 -5.43 -16.09 1.37
CA GLN A 66 -5.53 -15.76 2.79
C GLN A 66 -5.60 -14.25 3.03
N LEU A 67 -4.76 -13.46 2.35
CA LEU A 67 -4.78 -11.99 2.44
C LEU A 67 -6.11 -11.42 1.92
N SER A 68 -6.66 -11.99 0.85
CA SER A 68 -7.97 -11.61 0.33
C SER A 68 -9.11 -11.86 1.33
N LEU A 69 -9.07 -13.00 2.05
CA LEU A 69 -10.04 -13.31 3.11
C LEU A 69 -9.93 -12.37 4.32
N GLN A 70 -8.75 -11.83 4.58
CA GLN A 70 -8.47 -10.88 5.65
C GLN A 70 -8.63 -9.42 5.21
N GLU A 71 -9.04 -9.18 3.96
CA GLU A 71 -9.14 -7.84 3.35
C GLU A 71 -7.82 -7.03 3.39
N VAL A 72 -6.69 -7.73 3.49
CA VAL A 72 -5.36 -7.12 3.45
C VAL A 72 -4.96 -6.87 2.00
N PRO A 73 -4.68 -5.61 1.61
CA PRO A 73 -4.26 -5.29 0.24
C PRO A 73 -2.89 -5.88 -0.07
N PHE A 74 -2.72 -6.37 -1.28
CA PHE A 74 -1.43 -6.88 -1.74
C PHE A 74 -1.21 -6.60 -3.23
N VAL A 75 0.04 -6.69 -3.65
CA VAL A 75 0.45 -6.64 -5.05
C VAL A 75 1.28 -7.86 -5.40
N PHE A 76 1.18 -8.31 -6.64
CA PHE A 76 2.12 -9.27 -7.18
C PHE A 76 3.31 -8.55 -7.82
N LEU A 77 4.51 -9.05 -7.54
CA LEU A 77 5.74 -8.66 -8.21
C LEU A 77 6.31 -9.90 -8.87
N THR A 78 6.36 -9.97 -10.20
CA THR A 78 6.69 -11.22 -10.89
C THR A 78 7.55 -10.99 -12.13
N GLY A 79 8.47 -11.92 -12.40
CA GLY A 79 9.21 -12.01 -13.67
C GLY A 79 8.41 -12.69 -14.80
N TYR A 80 7.22 -13.20 -14.51
CA TYR A 80 6.34 -13.92 -15.44
C TYR A 80 5.26 -13.03 -16.03
N THR A 81 4.51 -13.55 -16.98
CA THR A 81 3.42 -12.79 -17.61
C THR A 81 2.17 -12.76 -16.71
N ALA A 82 1.38 -11.72 -16.83
CA ALA A 82 0.10 -11.60 -16.10
C ALA A 82 -0.87 -12.78 -16.40
N ARG A 83 -0.64 -13.53 -17.48
CA ARG A 83 -1.43 -14.73 -17.85
C ARG A 83 -1.25 -15.91 -16.90
N ASP A 84 -0.18 -15.90 -16.10
CA ASP A 84 0.12 -16.96 -15.14
C ASP A 84 -0.64 -16.78 -13.83
N VAL A 85 -1.32 -15.64 -13.64
CA VAL A 85 -2.11 -15.30 -12.44
C VAL A 85 -3.57 -15.72 -12.68
N PRO A 86 -4.18 -16.50 -11.76
CA PRO A 86 -5.57 -16.92 -11.88
C PRO A 86 -6.58 -15.76 -11.93
N ASP A 87 -7.70 -15.96 -12.66
CA ASP A 87 -8.74 -14.95 -12.85
C ASP A 87 -9.33 -14.40 -11.55
N ARG A 88 -9.32 -15.16 -10.45
CA ARG A 88 -9.79 -14.70 -9.15
C ARG A 88 -8.98 -13.51 -8.59
N PHE A 89 -7.79 -13.27 -9.11
CA PHE A 89 -6.93 -12.13 -8.80
C PHE A 89 -6.93 -11.06 -9.90
N SER A 90 -7.91 -11.07 -10.81
CA SER A 90 -7.99 -10.13 -11.94
C SER A 90 -8.04 -8.66 -11.53
N GLN A 91 -8.46 -8.36 -10.29
CA GLN A 91 -8.48 -7.02 -9.72
C GLN A 91 -7.18 -6.65 -8.97
N THR A 92 -6.30 -7.63 -8.75
CA THR A 92 -5.02 -7.40 -8.06
C THR A 92 -4.02 -6.80 -9.05
N VAL A 93 -3.29 -5.79 -8.59
CA VAL A 93 -2.25 -5.15 -9.41
C VAL A 93 -1.04 -6.06 -9.49
N ILE A 94 -0.56 -6.26 -10.72
CA ILE A 94 0.61 -7.07 -11.03
C ILE A 94 1.70 -6.16 -11.55
N HIS A 95 2.86 -6.19 -10.91
CA HIS A 95 4.06 -5.48 -11.33
C HIS A 95 5.06 -6.46 -11.93
N ALA A 96 5.57 -6.14 -13.11
CA ALA A 96 6.64 -6.93 -13.72
C ALA A 96 8.00 -6.58 -13.07
N LYS A 97 8.83 -7.59 -12.79
CA LYS A 97 10.22 -7.40 -12.38
C LYS A 97 11.08 -6.93 -13.59
N PRO A 98 11.97 -5.95 -13.43
CA PRO A 98 12.17 -5.13 -12.25
C PRO A 98 11.14 -4.00 -12.15
N SER A 99 10.65 -3.72 -10.93
CA SER A 99 9.73 -2.59 -10.67
C SER A 99 10.28 -1.74 -9.54
N PRO A 100 10.18 -0.40 -9.62
CA PRO A 100 10.60 0.48 -8.54
C PRO A 100 9.76 0.21 -7.28
N THR A 101 10.41 -0.03 -6.14
CA THR A 101 9.74 -0.29 -4.84
C THR A 101 8.75 0.81 -4.48
N ARG A 102 9.10 2.08 -4.78
CA ARG A 102 8.21 3.23 -4.57
C ARG A 102 6.87 3.07 -5.29
N SER A 103 6.83 2.49 -6.48
CA SER A 103 5.58 2.27 -7.24
C SER A 103 4.70 1.22 -6.58
N LEU A 104 5.30 0.14 -6.02
CA LEU A 104 4.60 -0.89 -5.26
C LEU A 104 3.96 -0.27 -4.00
N LEU A 105 4.75 0.50 -3.24
CA LEU A 105 4.27 1.15 -2.03
C LEU A 105 3.19 2.18 -2.31
N LEU A 106 3.31 2.99 -3.36
CA LEU A 106 2.26 3.93 -3.76
C LEU A 106 0.93 3.21 -3.99
N GLN A 107 0.96 2.07 -4.66
CA GLN A 107 -0.24 1.27 -4.91
C GLN A 107 -0.84 0.72 -3.61
N LEU A 108 -0.01 0.16 -2.73
CA LEU A 108 -0.44 -0.41 -1.45
C LEU A 108 -1.02 0.67 -0.51
N HIS A 109 -0.33 1.80 -0.37
CA HIS A 109 -0.82 2.92 0.43
C HIS A 109 -2.13 3.51 -0.13
N ALA A 110 -2.27 3.60 -1.46
CA ALA A 110 -3.51 4.06 -2.08
C ALA A 110 -4.67 3.10 -1.82
N GLN A 111 -4.43 1.78 -1.86
CA GLN A 111 -5.45 0.76 -1.54
C GLN A 111 -5.83 0.83 -0.07
N ARG A 112 -4.87 0.86 0.85
CA ARG A 112 -5.14 0.98 2.28
C ARG A 112 -5.92 2.25 2.62
N LEU A 113 -5.53 3.38 2.03
CA LEU A 113 -6.22 4.64 2.25
C LEU A 113 -7.68 4.59 1.79
N ARG A 114 -7.98 3.89 0.69
CA ARG A 114 -9.34 3.79 0.12
C ARG A 114 -10.21 2.74 0.79
N PHE A 115 -9.64 1.63 1.23
CA PHE A 115 -10.37 0.44 1.67
C PHE A 115 -10.07 0.04 3.12
N GLY A 116 -9.25 0.78 3.85
CA GLY A 116 -8.95 0.49 5.25
C GLY A 116 -10.16 0.71 6.15
N ASP A 117 -10.39 -0.20 7.10
CA ASP A 117 -11.55 -0.22 7.99
C ASP A 117 -11.54 0.86 9.08
N ALA A 118 -10.39 1.46 9.33
CA ALA A 118 -10.22 2.42 10.41
C ALA A 118 -10.82 3.79 10.04
N ASP A 119 -11.85 4.18 10.76
CA ASP A 119 -12.51 5.50 10.65
C ASP A 119 -12.00 6.52 11.69
N GLY A 120 -11.01 6.14 12.49
CA GLY A 120 -10.38 7.04 13.45
C GLY A 120 -9.62 8.16 12.75
N VAL A 121 -9.84 9.42 13.18
CA VAL A 121 -9.14 10.61 12.62
C VAL A 121 -7.62 10.38 12.58
N GLN A 122 -7.07 9.83 13.66
CA GLN A 122 -5.63 9.64 13.83
C GLN A 122 -5.07 8.61 12.83
N GLU A 123 -5.80 7.52 12.58
CA GLU A 123 -5.41 6.46 11.64
C GLU A 123 -5.49 6.96 10.20
N VAL A 124 -6.57 7.64 9.85
CA VAL A 124 -6.71 8.26 8.52
C VAL A 124 -5.59 9.27 8.26
N MET A 125 -5.20 10.07 9.26
CA MET A 125 -4.08 11.00 9.16
C MET A 125 -2.75 10.31 8.89
N VAL A 126 -2.48 9.21 9.60
CA VAL A 126 -1.24 8.44 9.43
C VAL A 126 -1.19 7.82 8.04
N ASP A 127 -2.28 7.24 7.57
CA ASP A 127 -2.38 6.67 6.22
C ASP A 127 -2.18 7.76 5.14
N MET A 128 -2.83 8.91 5.30
CA MET A 128 -2.68 10.05 4.38
C MET A 128 -1.24 10.58 4.35
N LEU A 129 -0.63 10.77 5.52
CA LEU A 129 0.74 11.27 5.61
C LEU A 129 1.73 10.30 4.96
N SER A 130 1.55 9.01 5.19
CA SER A 130 2.37 7.96 4.59
C SER A 130 2.25 7.95 3.06
N TYR A 131 1.03 8.03 2.53
CA TYR A 131 0.79 8.12 1.09
C TYR A 131 1.39 9.40 0.48
N VAL A 132 1.12 10.56 1.11
CA VAL A 132 1.57 11.85 0.58
C VAL A 132 3.10 11.97 0.61
N ARG A 133 3.80 11.38 1.58
CA ARG A 133 5.28 11.31 1.61
C ARG A 133 5.86 10.56 0.41
N LEU A 134 5.13 9.59 -0.13
CA LEU A 134 5.53 8.90 -1.36
C LEU A 134 5.25 9.74 -2.63
N VAL A 135 4.35 10.72 -2.56
CA VAL A 135 3.98 11.55 -3.72
C VAL A 135 4.71 12.89 -3.72
N ALA A 136 4.91 13.48 -2.54
CA ALA A 136 5.52 14.80 -2.40
C ALA A 136 7.03 14.80 -2.68
N SER A 137 7.56 15.96 -3.03
CA SER A 137 8.98 16.18 -3.28
C SER A 137 9.83 16.14 -2.00
N ASP A 138 9.24 16.50 -0.86
CA ASP A 138 9.90 16.53 0.44
C ASP A 138 8.88 16.34 1.58
N ALA A 139 9.39 16.00 2.78
CA ALA A 139 8.56 15.73 3.96
C ALA A 139 7.76 16.96 4.40
N ALA A 140 8.32 18.16 4.32
CA ALA A 140 7.64 19.38 4.72
C ALA A 140 6.47 19.71 3.76
N ALA A 141 6.60 19.41 2.46
CA ALA A 141 5.50 19.53 1.50
C ALA A 141 4.37 18.54 1.83
N ALA A 142 4.72 17.31 2.21
CA ALA A 142 3.75 16.31 2.64
C ALA A 142 2.95 16.77 3.86
N GLU A 143 3.64 17.23 4.90
CA GLU A 143 3.02 17.73 6.13
C GLU A 143 2.08 18.91 5.88
N ARG A 144 2.53 19.91 5.12
CA ARG A 144 1.69 21.07 4.74
C ARG A 144 0.44 20.66 3.95
N LEU A 145 0.53 19.64 3.11
CA LEU A 145 -0.61 19.15 2.34
C LEU A 145 -1.63 18.47 3.26
N VAL A 146 -1.18 17.58 4.14
CA VAL A 146 -2.05 16.89 5.11
C VAL A 146 -2.70 17.89 6.06
N GLU A 147 -1.94 18.85 6.62
CA GLU A 147 -2.48 19.91 7.46
C GLU A 147 -3.60 20.70 6.76
N ARG A 148 -3.40 21.08 5.50
CA ARG A 148 -4.41 21.79 4.71
C ARG A 148 -5.67 20.98 4.51
N VAL A 149 -5.54 19.69 4.17
CA VAL A 149 -6.68 18.78 4.03
C VAL A 149 -7.44 18.64 5.34
N MET A 150 -6.73 18.51 6.45
CA MET A 150 -7.33 18.44 7.79
C MET A 150 -8.13 19.69 8.13
N LEU A 151 -7.56 20.88 7.91
CA LEU A 151 -8.25 22.16 8.16
C LEU A 151 -9.51 22.30 7.28
N GLN A 152 -9.47 21.84 6.04
CA GLN A 152 -10.64 21.83 5.15
C GLN A 152 -11.70 20.83 5.63
N ALA A 153 -11.30 19.64 6.08
CA ALA A 153 -12.21 18.63 6.62
C ALA A 153 -12.93 19.12 7.89
N ILE A 154 -12.20 19.77 8.82
CA ILE A 154 -12.77 20.36 10.04
C ILE A 154 -13.83 21.41 9.68
N ARG A 155 -13.50 22.35 8.79
CA ARG A 155 -14.46 23.40 8.34
C ARG A 155 -15.71 22.81 7.67
N ALA A 156 -15.55 21.72 6.92
CA ALA A 156 -16.68 21.05 6.28
C ALA A 156 -17.60 20.36 7.28
N ILE A 157 -17.06 19.84 8.40
CA ILE A 157 -17.83 19.25 9.50
C ILE A 157 -18.62 20.33 10.25
N GLU A 158 -17.99 21.47 10.55
CA GLU A 158 -18.63 22.61 11.23
C GLU A 158 -19.78 23.23 10.39
N GLY A 159 -19.74 23.06 9.07
CA GLY A 159 -20.76 23.62 8.14
C GLY A 159 -21.98 22.74 7.87
N ASP A 160 -22.25 21.71 8.69
CA ASP A 160 -23.42 20.79 8.60
C ASP A 160 -23.57 20.03 7.25
N ALA A 161 -22.56 20.03 6.38
CA ALA A 161 -22.59 19.34 5.09
C ALA A 161 -22.10 17.88 5.20
N VAL A 162 -22.64 17.10 6.18
CA VAL A 162 -22.13 15.74 6.46
C VAL A 162 -22.82 14.68 5.62
N THR A 163 -22.26 14.35 4.44
CA THR A 163 -22.57 13.12 3.71
C THR A 163 -21.30 12.28 3.53
N GLY A 164 -21.35 10.99 3.89
CA GLY A 164 -20.23 10.04 3.75
C GLY A 164 -19.33 9.90 4.99
N THR A 165 -18.39 8.95 4.93
CA THR A 165 -17.41 8.68 6.00
C THR A 165 -16.35 9.78 6.08
N LEU A 166 -15.76 9.97 7.25
CA LEU A 166 -14.63 10.90 7.45
C LEU A 166 -13.48 10.57 6.49
N ARG A 167 -13.12 9.30 6.37
CA ARG A 167 -12.07 8.79 5.46
C ARG A 167 -12.36 9.18 4.02
N GLY A 168 -13.57 8.91 3.51
CA GLY A 168 -13.95 9.23 2.14
C GLY A 168 -13.84 10.73 1.81
N ARG A 169 -14.20 11.59 2.76
CA ARG A 169 -14.07 13.06 2.62
C ARG A 169 -12.62 13.52 2.59
N MET A 170 -11.81 13.01 3.50
CA MET A 170 -10.40 13.36 3.58
C MET A 170 -9.67 12.93 2.32
N ILE A 171 -9.99 11.76 1.76
CA ILE A 171 -9.44 11.28 0.49
C ILE A 171 -9.85 12.21 -0.66
N ALA A 172 -11.12 12.58 -0.77
CA ALA A 172 -11.59 13.46 -1.84
C ALA A 172 -10.92 14.84 -1.79
N LEU A 173 -10.74 15.41 -0.59
CA LEU A 173 -10.00 16.65 -0.38
C LEU A 173 -8.52 16.51 -0.73
N MET A 174 -7.91 15.40 -0.35
CA MET A 174 -6.51 15.11 -0.66
C MET A 174 -6.28 14.95 -2.17
N ASP A 175 -7.12 14.19 -2.87
CA ASP A 175 -7.04 14.02 -4.32
C ASP A 175 -7.17 15.37 -5.05
N HIS A 176 -8.07 16.23 -4.57
CA HIS A 176 -8.24 17.59 -5.08
C HIS A 176 -6.99 18.46 -4.88
N GLU A 177 -6.41 18.43 -3.67
CA GLU A 177 -5.20 19.20 -3.36
C GLU A 177 -3.96 18.68 -4.10
N ILE A 178 -3.81 17.36 -4.24
CA ILE A 178 -2.74 16.75 -5.04
C ILE A 178 -2.85 17.19 -6.49
N ALA A 179 -4.04 17.14 -7.07
CA ALA A 179 -4.27 17.54 -8.46
C ALA A 179 -3.95 19.02 -8.73
N ARG A 180 -4.11 19.89 -7.72
CA ARG A 180 -3.84 21.33 -7.83
C ARG A 180 -2.39 21.72 -7.61
N ASN A 181 -1.68 21.02 -6.71
CA ASN A 181 -0.41 21.49 -6.16
C ASN A 181 0.81 20.64 -6.54
N LEU A 182 0.60 19.43 -7.05
CA LEU A 182 1.70 18.59 -7.55
C LEU A 182 1.73 18.68 -9.08
N PRO A 183 2.82 19.15 -9.68
CA PRO A 183 2.97 19.10 -11.13
C PRO A 183 2.87 17.63 -11.59
N ARG A 184 2.14 17.41 -12.68
CA ARG A 184 1.91 16.09 -13.29
C ARG A 184 3.23 15.51 -13.80
N HIS A 185 3.95 14.81 -12.94
CA HIS A 185 5.14 14.03 -13.27
C HIS A 185 4.87 12.53 -13.15
N PHE A 186 3.75 12.07 -13.72
CA PHE A 186 3.46 10.65 -13.90
C PHE A 186 3.09 10.43 -15.38
N HIS A 187 4.13 10.21 -16.17
CA HIS A 187 4.05 9.47 -17.43
C HIS A 187 5.10 8.36 -17.39
#